data_de62b86dbd8de692163749879d0d612a
#
_entry.id   de62b86dbd8de692163749879d0d612a
#
_cell.length_a   1.000
_cell.length_b   1.000
_cell.length_c   1.000
_cell.angle_alpha   90.00
_cell.angle_beta   90.00
_cell.angle_gamma   90.00
#
_symmetry.space_group_name_H-M   'P 1'
#
loop_
_entity.id
_entity.type
_entity.pdbx_description
1 polymer ?
#
loop_
_entity_poly.entity_id
_entity_poly.type
_entity_poly.pdbx_seq_one_letter_code
_entity_poly.pdbx_strand_id
1 'polypeptide(L)'
;MDYTIVINAPISSPSVVQYIAPYVGCAMGEYFMEHGKDALIIYDDLSKHAVAYREVSLLLRRPPGREAFPGDVFYLHSKLLERAARVDLPRGGGSLTALPIIETLDSDISAYIPTNVISITDGQIFLETDLFNAGFTPAVDVGFSVSRVGGSAQTKIMKKVA
;
A
#
# COMPACT_ATOMS: atom_id res chain seq x y z
N MET A 1 22.44 -1.69 -6.71
CA MET A 1 20.99 -1.45 -6.90
C MET A 1 20.59 -1.59 -8.37
N ASP A 2 21.06 -2.62 -9.03
CA ASP A 2 20.94 -2.78 -10.48
C ASP A 2 19.51 -3.12 -10.96
N TYR A 3 18.60 -3.42 -10.04
CA TYR A 3 17.20 -3.79 -10.30
C TYR A 3 16.19 -2.95 -9.49
N THR A 4 16.62 -1.83 -8.90
CA THR A 4 15.76 -1.01 -8.04
C THR A 4 15.63 0.40 -8.63
N ILE A 5 14.38 0.88 -8.73
CA ILE A 5 14.06 2.26 -9.07
C ILE A 5 13.55 2.93 -7.79
N VAL A 6 14.12 4.06 -7.43
CA VAL A 6 13.70 4.85 -6.26
C VAL A 6 13.03 6.13 -6.75
N ILE A 7 11.78 6.34 -6.35
CA ILE A 7 11.03 7.58 -6.59
C ILE A 7 10.90 8.28 -5.25
N ASN A 8 11.51 9.44 -5.13
CA ASN A 8 11.54 10.19 -3.89
C ASN A 8 10.75 11.51 -4.03
N ALA A 9 9.75 11.69 -3.18
CA ALA A 9 9.04 12.93 -2.97
C ALA A 9 9.17 13.31 -1.48
N PRO A 10 10.23 14.02 -1.08
CA PRO A 10 10.46 14.35 0.32
C PRO A 10 9.34 15.24 0.89
N ILE A 11 9.18 15.23 2.21
CA ILE A 11 8.14 16.01 2.94
C ILE A 11 8.22 17.51 2.62
N SER A 12 9.41 18.00 2.28
CA SER A 12 9.61 19.40 1.85
C SER A 12 9.10 19.72 0.45
N SER A 13 8.72 18.70 -0.32
CA SER A 13 8.15 18.90 -1.66
C SER A 13 6.71 19.41 -1.57
N PRO A 14 6.24 20.17 -2.59
CA PRO A 14 4.83 20.55 -2.68
C PRO A 14 3.90 19.33 -2.60
N SER A 15 2.75 19.47 -1.94
CA SER A 15 1.77 18.39 -1.75
C SER A 15 1.31 17.74 -3.07
N VAL A 16 1.30 18.51 -4.17
CA VAL A 16 0.99 17.98 -5.51
C VAL A 16 2.04 16.96 -5.98
N VAL A 17 3.31 17.20 -5.69
CA VAL A 17 4.42 16.27 -6.06
C VAL A 17 4.29 15.00 -5.24
N GLN A 18 4.04 15.12 -3.93
CA GLN A 18 3.81 13.97 -3.04
C GLN A 18 2.57 13.17 -3.46
N TYR A 19 1.52 13.84 -3.92
CA TYR A 19 0.32 13.21 -4.45
C TYR A 19 0.57 12.41 -5.73
N ILE A 20 1.41 12.91 -6.65
CA ILE A 20 1.66 12.25 -7.94
C ILE A 20 2.67 11.11 -7.83
N ALA A 21 3.63 11.17 -6.92
CA ALA A 21 4.74 10.23 -6.82
C ALA A 21 4.33 8.74 -6.82
N PRO A 22 3.34 8.28 -6.02
CA PRO A 22 2.92 6.88 -6.05
C PRO A 22 2.37 6.42 -7.40
N TYR A 23 1.68 7.30 -8.13
CA TYR A 23 1.16 6.99 -9.47
C TYR A 23 2.28 6.85 -10.50
N VAL A 24 3.33 7.65 -10.38
CA VAL A 24 4.52 7.52 -11.25
C VAL A 24 5.19 6.16 -11.01
N GLY A 25 5.37 5.77 -9.74
CA GLY A 25 5.90 4.46 -9.38
C GLY A 25 5.06 3.32 -9.93
N CYS A 26 3.74 3.42 -9.77
CA CYS A 26 2.81 2.44 -10.28
C CYS A 26 2.91 2.29 -11.81
N ALA A 27 2.96 3.39 -12.55
CA ALA A 27 3.09 3.37 -14.01
C ALA A 27 4.40 2.71 -14.47
N MET A 28 5.51 2.94 -13.75
CA MET A 28 6.76 2.22 -14.02
C MET A 28 6.66 0.73 -13.73
N GLY A 29 5.99 0.33 -12.64
CA GLY A 29 5.74 -1.07 -12.32
C GLY A 29 4.87 -1.76 -13.36
N GLU A 30 3.81 -1.10 -13.85
CA GLU A 30 2.94 -1.58 -14.93
C GLU A 30 3.71 -1.82 -16.22
N TYR A 31 4.66 -0.94 -16.55
CA TYR A 31 5.51 -1.15 -17.73
C TYR A 31 6.21 -2.52 -17.71
N PHE A 32 6.77 -2.92 -16.56
CA PHE A 32 7.41 -4.23 -16.44
C PHE A 32 6.38 -5.38 -16.49
N MET A 33 5.25 -5.21 -15.83
CA MET A 33 4.16 -6.20 -15.83
C MET A 33 3.64 -6.45 -17.25
N GLU A 34 3.40 -5.41 -18.03
CA GLU A 34 2.92 -5.50 -19.43
C GLU A 34 3.96 -6.15 -20.37
N HIS A 35 5.25 -6.10 -20.00
CA HIS A 35 6.32 -6.76 -20.75
C HIS A 35 6.65 -8.17 -20.23
N GLY A 36 5.73 -8.80 -19.52
CA GLY A 36 5.85 -10.17 -19.04
C GLY A 36 6.86 -10.35 -17.90
N LYS A 37 7.19 -9.29 -17.16
CA LYS A 37 8.09 -9.32 -16.01
C LYS A 37 7.32 -9.18 -14.71
N ASP A 38 7.92 -9.67 -13.63
CA ASP A 38 7.39 -9.49 -12.28
C ASP A 38 8.03 -8.26 -11.64
N ALA A 39 7.21 -7.40 -11.05
CA ALA A 39 7.65 -6.21 -10.33
C ALA A 39 7.03 -6.15 -8.94
N LEU A 40 7.80 -5.62 -7.99
CA LEU A 40 7.35 -5.31 -6.63
C LEU A 40 7.40 -3.80 -6.44
N ILE A 41 6.31 -3.21 -5.99
CA ILE A 41 6.26 -1.80 -5.60
C ILE A 41 5.97 -1.67 -4.10
N ILE A 42 6.75 -0.84 -3.43
CA ILE A 42 6.56 -0.49 -2.02
C ILE A 42 6.17 0.98 -1.97
N TYR A 43 5.02 1.28 -1.35
CA TYR A 43 4.55 2.63 -1.11
C TYR A 43 4.85 3.03 0.34
N ASP A 44 5.91 3.80 0.55
CA ASP A 44 6.33 4.28 1.86
C ASP A 44 6.13 5.81 1.95
N ASP A 45 5.00 6.32 2.49
CA ASP A 45 3.81 5.57 2.90
C ASP A 45 2.51 6.19 2.32
N LEU A 46 1.43 5.44 2.33
CA LEU A 46 0.14 5.94 1.84
C LEU A 46 -0.61 6.81 2.86
N SER A 47 -0.22 6.80 4.14
CA SER A 47 -0.76 7.75 5.13
C SER A 47 -0.37 9.18 4.76
N LYS A 48 0.89 9.42 4.43
CA LYS A 48 1.38 10.72 3.95
C LYS A 48 0.79 11.09 2.59
N HIS A 49 0.58 10.12 1.72
CA HIS A 49 -0.12 10.32 0.45
C HIS A 49 -1.55 10.83 0.66
N ALA A 50 -2.30 10.27 1.62
CA ALA A 50 -3.63 10.77 1.98
C ALA A 50 -3.59 12.18 2.55
N VAL A 51 -2.59 12.51 3.38
CA VAL A 51 -2.39 13.87 3.92
C VAL A 51 -2.13 14.86 2.80
N ALA A 52 -1.24 14.54 1.86
CA ALA A 52 -0.97 15.40 0.71
C ALA A 52 -2.23 15.64 -0.14
N TYR A 53 -3.04 14.62 -0.35
CA TYR A 53 -4.32 14.76 -1.06
C TYR A 53 -5.33 15.61 -0.29
N ARG A 54 -5.38 15.48 1.05
CA ARG A 54 -6.19 16.34 1.91
C ARG A 54 -5.80 17.81 1.76
N GLU A 55 -4.52 18.11 1.81
CA GLU A 55 -4.00 19.47 1.63
C GLU A 55 -4.39 20.05 0.28
N VAL A 56 -4.17 19.34 -0.82
CA VAL A 56 -4.56 19.76 -2.16
C VAL A 56 -6.07 20.00 -2.23
N SER A 57 -6.88 19.12 -1.64
CA SER A 57 -8.33 19.23 -1.65
C SER A 57 -8.84 20.44 -0.87
N LEU A 58 -8.22 20.73 0.27
CA LEU A 58 -8.56 21.92 1.07
C LEU A 58 -8.17 23.23 0.36
N LEU A 59 -7.02 23.26 -0.30
CA LEU A 59 -6.61 24.39 -1.14
C LEU A 59 -7.60 24.64 -2.30
N LEU A 60 -8.16 23.58 -2.86
CA LEU A 60 -9.21 23.63 -3.88
C LEU A 60 -10.59 23.91 -3.30
N ARG A 61 -10.70 24.19 -1.99
CA ARG A 61 -11.95 24.46 -1.28
C ARG A 61 -13.00 23.34 -1.40
N ARG A 62 -12.56 22.09 -1.55
CA ARG A 62 -13.46 20.95 -1.48
C ARG A 62 -13.94 20.73 -0.04
N PRO A 63 -15.23 20.42 0.17
CA PRO A 63 -15.74 20.21 1.52
C PRO A 63 -15.04 19.03 2.20
N PRO A 64 -14.55 19.19 3.43
CA PRO A 64 -13.92 18.10 4.18
C PRO A 64 -14.98 17.11 4.69
N GLY A 65 -14.63 15.83 4.68
CA GLY A 65 -15.38 14.75 5.30
C GLY A 65 -14.78 14.30 6.64
N ARG A 66 -14.85 13.01 6.91
CA ARG A 66 -14.29 12.41 8.15
C ARG A 66 -12.80 12.71 8.28
N GLU A 67 -12.37 13.12 9.46
CA GLU A 67 -10.97 13.50 9.77
C GLU A 67 -10.40 14.56 8.81
N ALA A 68 -11.29 15.43 8.30
CA ALA A 68 -10.98 16.44 7.29
C ALA A 68 -10.46 15.90 5.94
N PHE A 69 -10.51 14.60 5.71
CA PHE A 69 -10.21 14.02 4.40
C PHE A 69 -11.35 14.30 3.41
N PRO A 70 -11.04 14.46 2.12
CA PRO A 70 -12.08 14.56 1.11
C PRO A 70 -12.87 13.25 0.99
N GLY A 71 -14.14 13.32 0.59
CA GLY A 71 -15.02 12.16 0.52
C GLY A 71 -14.58 11.05 -0.43
N ASP A 72 -13.67 11.36 -1.35
CA ASP A 72 -13.12 10.42 -2.33
C ASP A 72 -11.74 9.84 -1.96
N VAL A 73 -11.31 9.99 -0.70
CA VAL A 73 -10.01 9.45 -0.25
C VAL A 73 -9.93 7.92 -0.37
N PHE A 74 -11.04 7.22 -0.20
CA PHE A 74 -11.08 5.78 -0.46
C PHE A 74 -10.74 5.48 -1.91
N TYR A 75 -11.33 6.21 -2.85
CA TYR A 75 -11.05 6.06 -4.27
C TYR A 75 -9.60 6.44 -4.64
N LEU A 76 -8.99 7.38 -3.91
CA LEU A 76 -7.57 7.71 -4.06
C LEU A 76 -6.68 6.47 -3.97
N HIS A 77 -6.87 5.66 -2.93
CA HIS A 77 -6.07 4.47 -2.69
C HIS A 77 -6.55 3.27 -3.51
N SER A 78 -7.87 3.06 -3.66
CA SER A 78 -8.38 1.93 -4.43
C SER A 78 -7.95 1.98 -5.88
N LYS A 79 -8.07 3.13 -6.55
CA LYS A 79 -7.61 3.29 -7.94
C LYS A 79 -6.09 3.10 -8.14
N LEU A 80 -5.30 3.28 -7.08
CA LEU A 80 -3.86 3.04 -7.11
C LEU A 80 -3.55 1.55 -6.88
N LEU A 81 -4.13 0.96 -5.84
CA LEU A 81 -3.82 -0.41 -5.40
C LEU A 81 -4.43 -1.48 -6.31
N GLU A 82 -5.59 -1.23 -6.90
CA GLU A 82 -6.23 -2.14 -7.87
C GLU A 82 -5.45 -2.27 -9.20
N ARG A 83 -4.45 -1.44 -9.43
CA ARG A 83 -3.52 -1.56 -10.56
C ARG A 83 -2.49 -2.67 -10.35
N ALA A 84 -2.24 -3.07 -9.10
CA ALA A 84 -1.41 -4.22 -8.77
C ALA A 84 -2.17 -5.51 -9.10
N ALA A 85 -1.67 -6.26 -10.09
CA ALA A 85 -2.35 -7.43 -10.62
C ALA A 85 -1.37 -8.40 -11.28
N ARG A 86 -1.84 -9.58 -11.61
CA ARG A 86 -1.16 -10.49 -12.53
C ARG A 86 -1.91 -10.54 -13.85
N VAL A 87 -1.18 -10.32 -14.91
CA VAL A 87 -1.72 -10.38 -16.28
C VAL A 87 -1.78 -11.85 -16.74
N ASP A 88 -2.78 -12.21 -17.52
CA ASP A 88 -2.92 -13.57 -18.06
C ASP A 88 -1.80 -13.93 -19.05
N LEU A 89 -1.57 -15.21 -19.23
CA LEU A 89 -0.50 -15.73 -20.11
C LEU A 89 -0.54 -15.20 -21.55
N PRO A 90 -1.72 -15.10 -22.21
CA PRO A 90 -1.81 -14.52 -23.54
C PRO A 90 -1.33 -13.08 -23.64
N ARG A 91 -1.33 -12.34 -22.53
CA ARG A 91 -0.86 -10.95 -22.42
C ARG A 91 0.54 -10.82 -21.84
N GLY A 92 1.29 -11.92 -21.71
CA GLY A 92 2.67 -11.94 -21.25
C GLY A 92 2.88 -12.52 -19.85
N GLY A 93 1.84 -12.68 -19.03
CA GLY A 93 1.90 -13.35 -17.73
C GLY A 93 2.66 -12.61 -16.63
N GLY A 94 3.04 -11.34 -16.85
CA GLY A 94 3.74 -10.53 -15.86
C GLY A 94 2.89 -10.18 -14.64
N SER A 95 3.51 -9.73 -13.55
CA SER A 95 2.81 -9.33 -12.33
C SER A 95 3.36 -8.05 -11.71
N LEU A 96 2.47 -7.32 -11.02
CA LEU A 96 2.82 -6.21 -10.16
C LEU A 96 2.26 -6.48 -8.76
N THR A 97 3.15 -6.63 -7.80
CA THR A 97 2.79 -6.81 -6.39
C THR A 97 2.97 -5.49 -5.66
N ALA A 98 1.96 -5.03 -4.95
CA ALA A 98 2.02 -3.80 -4.15
C ALA A 98 2.09 -4.11 -2.65
N LEU A 99 3.02 -3.48 -1.97
CA LEU A 99 3.13 -3.45 -0.50
C LEU A 99 2.94 -2.01 -0.02
N PRO A 100 1.72 -1.59 0.28
CA PRO A 100 1.47 -0.28 0.88
C PRO A 100 1.84 -0.29 2.36
N ILE A 101 2.59 0.70 2.79
CA ILE A 101 2.88 0.96 4.20
C ILE A 101 1.87 1.98 4.70
N ILE A 102 1.28 1.72 5.85
CA ILE A 102 0.36 2.61 6.57
C ILE A 102 0.92 2.86 7.96
N GLU A 103 1.04 4.12 8.31
CA GLU A 103 1.39 4.55 9.65
C GLU A 103 0.13 4.58 10.53
N THR A 104 0.19 3.94 11.70
CA THR A 104 -0.86 3.99 12.71
C THR A 104 -0.38 4.80 13.92
N LEU A 105 -1.26 5.58 14.52
CA LEU A 105 -1.01 6.26 15.78
C LEU A 105 -1.47 5.37 16.92
N ASP A 106 -0.65 5.18 17.93
CA ASP A 106 -0.94 4.34 19.11
C ASP A 106 -1.47 2.93 18.76
N SER A 107 -0.97 2.34 17.66
CA SER A 107 -1.41 1.05 17.14
C SER A 107 -2.91 0.98 16.77
N ASP A 108 -3.57 2.13 16.56
CA ASP A 108 -4.99 2.17 16.21
C ASP A 108 -5.22 1.84 14.74
N ILE A 109 -5.53 0.56 14.48
CA ILE A 109 -5.92 0.07 13.16
C ILE A 109 -7.36 0.42 12.77
N SER A 110 -8.17 0.92 13.72
CA SER A 110 -9.56 1.30 13.48
C SER A 110 -9.72 2.71 12.90
N ALA A 111 -8.64 3.47 12.80
CA ALA A 111 -8.61 4.79 12.19
C ALA A 111 -9.05 4.76 10.71
N TYR A 112 -9.40 5.93 10.18
CA TYR A 112 -10.05 6.02 8.87
C TYR A 112 -9.18 5.52 7.71
N ILE A 113 -7.94 5.94 7.62
CA ILE A 113 -7.04 5.52 6.52
C ILE A 113 -6.64 4.05 6.63
N PRO A 114 -6.20 3.52 7.79
CA PRO A 114 -5.91 2.10 7.94
C PRO A 114 -7.07 1.19 7.54
N THR A 115 -8.29 1.45 8.02
CA THR A 115 -9.48 0.65 7.69
C THR A 115 -9.82 0.66 6.20
N ASN A 116 -9.66 1.80 5.53
CA ASN A 116 -9.85 1.90 4.10
C ASN A 116 -8.85 1.00 3.34
N VAL A 117 -7.56 1.08 3.68
CA VAL A 117 -6.52 0.31 2.98
C VAL A 117 -6.63 -1.19 3.27
N ILE A 118 -6.94 -1.59 4.50
CA ILE A 118 -7.23 -2.99 4.85
C ILE A 118 -8.39 -3.55 4.01
N SER A 119 -9.41 -2.75 3.74
CA SER A 119 -10.56 -3.18 2.92
C SER A 119 -10.24 -3.33 1.44
N ILE A 120 -9.27 -2.57 0.93
CA ILE A 120 -8.83 -2.62 -0.47
C ILE A 120 -7.86 -3.78 -0.71
N THR A 121 -6.92 -4.01 0.21
CA THR A 121 -5.86 -5.01 0.08
C THR A 121 -6.33 -6.42 0.41
N ASP A 122 -5.56 -7.43 0.00
CA ASP A 122 -5.85 -8.85 0.26
C ASP A 122 -5.44 -9.35 1.65
N GLY A 123 -5.11 -8.46 2.53
CA GLY A 123 -4.72 -8.73 3.90
C GLY A 123 -3.76 -7.68 4.43
N GLN A 124 -3.27 -7.87 5.64
CA GLN A 124 -2.33 -6.97 6.30
C GLN A 124 -1.26 -7.74 7.07
N ILE A 125 -0.09 -7.15 7.16
CA ILE A 125 0.97 -7.54 8.10
C ILE A 125 0.99 -6.47 9.18
N PHE A 126 0.66 -6.86 10.41
CA PHE A 126 0.62 -5.96 11.55
C PHE A 126 1.94 -5.98 12.30
N LEU A 127 2.53 -4.81 12.52
CA LEU A 127 3.76 -4.63 13.29
C LEU A 127 3.40 -4.00 14.63
N GLU A 128 3.83 -4.62 15.73
CA GLU A 128 3.49 -4.21 17.06
C GLU A 128 4.70 -3.61 17.79
N THR A 129 4.49 -2.45 18.41
CA THR A 129 5.53 -1.72 19.15
C THR A 129 6.05 -2.48 20.37
N ASP A 130 5.18 -3.19 21.09
CA ASP A 130 5.56 -3.95 22.26
C ASP A 130 6.46 -5.13 21.90
N LEU A 131 6.19 -5.83 20.79
CA LEU A 131 7.07 -6.87 20.27
C LEU A 131 8.43 -6.30 19.85
N PHE A 132 8.45 -5.13 19.21
CA PHE A 132 9.69 -4.46 18.85
C PHE A 132 10.51 -4.09 20.08
N ASN A 133 9.89 -3.51 21.11
CA ASN A 133 10.54 -3.15 22.37
C ASN A 133 11.04 -4.38 23.14
N ALA A 134 10.37 -5.53 22.98
CA ALA A 134 10.81 -6.81 23.54
C ALA A 134 11.95 -7.47 22.75
N GLY A 135 12.42 -6.84 21.66
CA GLY A 135 13.56 -7.30 20.85
C GLY A 135 13.21 -8.27 19.73
N PHE A 136 11.92 -8.49 19.43
CA PHE A 136 11.50 -9.29 18.29
C PHE A 136 11.63 -8.48 16.99
N THR A 137 12.45 -8.96 16.05
CA THR A 137 12.61 -8.35 14.73
C THR A 137 12.57 -9.41 13.63
N PRO A 138 11.63 -9.32 12.68
CA PRO A 138 10.55 -8.33 12.57
C PRO A 138 9.47 -8.48 13.68
N ALA A 139 8.91 -7.36 14.13
CA ALA A 139 7.91 -7.29 15.19
C ALA A 139 6.50 -7.62 14.67
N VAL A 140 6.34 -8.73 13.97
CA VAL A 140 5.09 -9.14 13.33
C VAL A 140 4.17 -9.79 14.36
N ASP A 141 2.98 -9.23 14.54
CA ASP A 141 1.91 -9.89 15.27
C ASP A 141 1.21 -10.90 14.36
N VAL A 142 1.34 -12.17 14.68
CA VAL A 142 0.77 -13.28 13.91
C VAL A 142 -0.76 -13.36 14.09
N GLY A 143 -1.29 -12.91 15.21
CA GLY A 143 -2.72 -12.97 15.52
C GLY A 143 -3.54 -11.96 14.72
N PHE A 144 -2.99 -10.76 14.52
CA PHE A 144 -3.64 -9.68 13.77
C PHE A 144 -3.24 -9.64 12.29
N SER A 145 -2.19 -10.36 11.89
CA SER A 145 -1.79 -10.46 10.49
C SER A 145 -2.63 -11.48 9.76
N VAL A 146 -3.22 -11.08 8.63
CA VAL A 146 -4.18 -11.90 7.87
C VAL A 146 -3.87 -11.83 6.38
N SER A 147 -3.96 -12.98 5.69
CA SER A 147 -4.01 -13.04 4.24
C SER A 147 -5.31 -13.68 3.78
N ARG A 148 -6.11 -12.96 2.98
CA ARG A 148 -7.41 -13.44 2.48
C ARG A 148 -7.29 -14.41 1.30
N VAL A 149 -6.24 -14.28 0.51
CA VAL A 149 -6.00 -15.08 -0.72
C VAL A 149 -4.73 -15.91 -0.68
N GLY A 150 -3.78 -15.63 0.21
CA GLY A 150 -2.47 -16.28 0.28
C GLY A 150 -2.53 -17.80 0.41
N GLY A 151 -3.57 -18.33 1.06
CA GLY A 151 -3.80 -19.76 1.16
C GLY A 151 -3.87 -20.51 -0.18
N SER A 152 -4.28 -19.84 -1.26
CA SER A 152 -4.33 -20.46 -2.60
C SER A 152 -2.94 -20.68 -3.20
N ALA A 153 -1.97 -19.88 -2.83
CA ALA A 153 -0.57 -19.99 -3.30
C ALA A 153 0.29 -20.93 -2.44
N GLN A 154 -0.19 -21.32 -1.25
CA GLN A 154 0.54 -22.18 -0.33
C GLN A 154 0.63 -23.60 -0.83
N THR A 155 1.78 -24.24 -0.57
CA THR A 155 1.95 -25.68 -0.76
C THR A 155 1.06 -26.47 0.22
N LYS A 156 0.79 -27.76 -0.10
CA LYS A 156 0.00 -28.63 0.78
C LYS A 156 0.60 -28.78 2.18
N ILE A 157 1.92 -28.71 2.31
CA ILE A 157 2.62 -28.79 3.58
C ILE A 157 2.36 -27.52 4.40
N MET A 158 2.53 -26.35 3.80
CA MET A 158 2.27 -25.07 4.47
C MET A 158 0.84 -24.97 5.00
N LYS A 159 -0.15 -25.41 4.21
CA LYS A 159 -1.57 -25.42 4.63
C LYS A 159 -1.87 -26.32 5.83
N LYS A 160 -0.98 -27.27 6.15
CA LYS A 160 -1.17 -28.21 7.29
C LYS A 160 -0.43 -27.75 8.55
N VAL A 161 0.57 -26.89 8.41
CA VAL A 161 1.48 -26.52 9.50
C VAL A 161 1.25 -25.07 9.95
N ALA A 162 0.69 -24.21 9.09
CA ALA A 162 0.41 -22.80 9.38
C ALA A 162 -0.92 -22.57 10.11
#